data_83b565946e8a84f60b790f79c2a29886
#
_entry.id   83b565946e8a84f60b790f79c2a29886
#
_cell.length_a   1.000
_cell.length_b   1.000
_cell.length_c   1.000
_cell.angle_alpha   90.00
_cell.angle_beta   90.00
_cell.angle_gamma   90.00
#
_symmetry.space_group_name_H-M   'P 1'
#
loop_
_entity.id
_entity.type
_entity.pdbx_description
1 polymer ?
#
loop_
_entity_poly.entity_id
_entity_poly.type
_entity_poly.pdbx_seq_one_letter_code
_entity_poly.pdbx_strand_id
1 'polypeptide(L)'
;MQSVDVAIVGGGMVGLAVACGLQGIGLRVAVLEQRVPEPLAADAPPQLRVSAINAASEKLLTRLGVWQDILSRRACCYHGMEVWDKDSFGHISFDDQSMGYSHLGHIVENSVIHYALWNKALQSSDITLLAPAELQQVAWGENETFLTLKDGSMLTARLVIGADGANSWLRNKADIPLTFWDYQHHALVATIRTEEPHDAVARQVFHGEGILAFLPLS
;
A
#
# COMPACT_ATOMS: atom_id res chain seq x y z
N MET A 1 8.05 23.46 -18.76
CA MET A 1 8.34 23.21 -17.34
C MET A 1 7.03 23.39 -16.56
N GLN A 2 6.62 22.39 -15.82
CA GLN A 2 5.40 22.42 -14.97
C GLN A 2 5.80 22.77 -13.53
N SER A 3 5.02 23.59 -12.83
CA SER A 3 5.23 23.92 -11.42
C SER A 3 4.06 23.42 -10.60
N VAL A 4 4.38 22.71 -9.51
CA VAL A 4 3.40 22.18 -8.54
C VAL A 4 3.79 22.55 -7.12
N ASP A 5 2.86 22.42 -6.19
CA ASP A 5 3.16 22.64 -4.77
C ASP A 5 3.80 21.39 -4.16
N VAL A 6 3.31 20.20 -4.53
CA VAL A 6 3.82 18.93 -4.02
C VAL A 6 4.08 17.96 -5.19
N ALA A 7 5.27 17.39 -5.23
CA ALA A 7 5.60 16.27 -6.11
C ALA A 7 5.78 14.99 -5.26
N ILE A 8 5.07 13.94 -5.61
CA ILE A 8 5.15 12.64 -4.94
C ILE A 8 5.84 11.66 -5.88
N VAL A 9 6.97 11.14 -5.48
CA VAL A 9 7.74 10.16 -6.23
C VAL A 9 7.33 8.77 -5.79
N GLY A 10 6.67 8.04 -6.69
CA GLY A 10 6.08 6.73 -6.46
C GLY A 10 4.55 6.78 -6.36
N GLY A 11 3.88 6.19 -7.35
CA GLY A 11 2.41 6.05 -7.42
C GLY A 11 1.91 4.74 -6.84
N GLY A 12 2.62 4.16 -5.86
CA GLY A 12 2.14 3.03 -5.07
C GLY A 12 1.04 3.42 -4.08
N MET A 13 0.54 2.45 -3.30
CA MET A 13 -0.53 2.67 -2.32
C MET A 13 -0.26 3.85 -1.38
N VAL A 14 0.98 4.01 -0.92
CA VAL A 14 1.36 5.07 0.02
C VAL A 14 1.34 6.44 -0.67
N GLY A 15 2.01 6.58 -1.82
CA GLY A 15 2.06 7.85 -2.55
C GLY A 15 0.68 8.32 -3.02
N LEU A 16 -0.15 7.40 -3.51
CA LEU A 16 -1.52 7.71 -3.91
C LEU A 16 -2.42 8.07 -2.71
N ALA A 17 -2.25 7.40 -1.56
CA ALA A 17 -2.98 7.76 -0.35
C ALA A 17 -2.63 9.17 0.14
N VAL A 18 -1.34 9.55 0.06
CA VAL A 18 -0.89 10.92 0.35
C VAL A 18 -1.51 11.91 -0.66
N ALA A 19 -1.45 11.60 -1.97
CA ALA A 19 -2.03 12.45 -3.00
C ALA A 19 -3.54 12.69 -2.79
N CYS A 20 -4.30 11.61 -2.56
CA CYS A 20 -5.73 11.69 -2.28
C CYS A 20 -6.03 12.45 -0.98
N GLY A 21 -5.16 12.34 0.03
CA GLY A 21 -5.28 13.07 1.29
C GLY A 21 -5.04 14.58 1.16
N LEU A 22 -4.34 15.01 0.12
CA LEU A 22 -4.07 16.42 -0.20
C LEU A 22 -5.13 17.02 -1.15
N GLN A 23 -6.11 16.24 -1.58
CA GLN A 23 -7.18 16.72 -2.45
C GLN A 23 -8.06 17.75 -1.74
N GLY A 24 -8.43 18.82 -2.44
CA GLY A 24 -9.39 19.83 -1.97
C GLY A 24 -8.83 20.86 -0.99
N ILE A 25 -7.51 20.88 -0.73
CA ILE A 25 -6.87 21.86 0.15
C ILE A 25 -6.16 23.01 -0.61
N GLY A 26 -6.37 23.08 -1.92
CA GLY A 26 -5.83 24.15 -2.77
C GLY A 26 -4.37 23.96 -3.19
N LEU A 27 -3.80 22.76 -3.06
CA LEU A 27 -2.47 22.43 -3.52
C LEU A 27 -2.53 21.70 -4.86
N ARG A 28 -1.63 22.05 -5.77
CA ARG A 28 -1.39 21.32 -7.01
C ARG A 28 -0.41 20.17 -6.71
N VAL A 29 -0.86 18.94 -6.91
CA VAL A 29 -0.09 17.73 -6.60
C VAL A 29 0.28 17.03 -7.90
N ALA A 30 1.53 16.62 -8.06
CA ALA A 30 1.95 15.70 -9.13
C ALA A 30 2.42 14.39 -8.52
N VAL A 31 1.95 13.27 -9.06
CA VAL A 31 2.44 11.92 -8.70
C VAL A 31 3.23 11.39 -9.89
N LEU A 32 4.49 11.03 -9.66
CA LEU A 32 5.37 10.44 -10.66
C LEU A 32 5.42 8.94 -10.44
N GLU A 33 5.01 8.17 -11.47
CA GLU A 33 4.99 6.70 -11.40
C GLU A 33 5.59 6.09 -12.67
N GLN A 34 6.44 5.09 -12.49
CA GLN A 34 7.13 4.45 -13.62
C GLN A 34 6.21 3.59 -14.48
N ARG A 35 5.12 3.07 -13.90
CA ARG A 35 4.19 2.15 -14.56
C ARG A 35 2.75 2.54 -14.33
N VAL A 36 1.98 2.57 -15.40
CA VAL A 36 0.52 2.65 -15.25
C VAL A 36 0.03 1.31 -14.67
N PRO A 37 -0.79 1.31 -13.62
CA PRO A 37 -1.33 0.08 -13.08
C PRO A 37 -2.21 -0.64 -14.10
N GLU A 38 -2.07 -1.96 -14.16
CA GLU A 38 -2.94 -2.78 -15.01
C GLU A 38 -4.37 -2.83 -14.45
N PRO A 39 -5.38 -2.80 -15.31
CA PRO A 39 -6.76 -2.98 -14.89
C PRO A 39 -6.94 -4.34 -14.20
N LEU A 40 -7.68 -4.36 -13.10
CA LEU A 40 -8.03 -5.60 -12.41
C LEU A 40 -9.24 -6.25 -13.09
N ALA A 41 -9.03 -7.41 -13.71
CA ALA A 41 -10.14 -8.22 -14.21
C ALA A 41 -10.93 -8.81 -13.03
N ALA A 42 -12.26 -8.80 -13.13
CA ALA A 42 -13.13 -9.26 -12.05
C ALA A 42 -12.98 -10.76 -11.74
N ASP A 43 -12.63 -11.54 -12.76
CA ASP A 43 -12.44 -12.99 -12.73
C ASP A 43 -10.97 -13.42 -12.54
N ALA A 44 -10.04 -12.47 -12.43
CA ALA A 44 -8.64 -12.79 -12.21
C ALA A 44 -8.43 -13.55 -10.89
N PRO A 45 -7.54 -14.55 -10.85
CA PRO A 45 -7.22 -15.24 -9.60
C PRO A 45 -6.62 -14.26 -8.58
N PRO A 46 -6.78 -14.53 -7.26
CA PRO A 46 -6.20 -13.69 -6.21
C PRO A 46 -4.69 -13.54 -6.39
N GLN A 47 -4.20 -12.31 -6.21
CA GLN A 47 -2.78 -12.04 -6.27
C GLN A 47 -2.08 -12.42 -4.96
N LEU A 48 -0.79 -12.77 -5.06
CA LEU A 48 0.01 -13.20 -3.90
C LEU A 48 0.22 -12.12 -2.85
N ARG A 49 0.26 -10.84 -3.27
CA ARG A 49 0.54 -9.73 -2.35
C ARG A 49 -0.74 -9.20 -1.76
N VAL A 50 -0.95 -9.49 -0.49
CA VAL A 50 -2.10 -9.02 0.29
C VAL A 50 -1.63 -8.21 1.50
N SER A 51 -2.54 -7.40 2.04
CA SER A 51 -2.34 -6.65 3.28
C SER A 51 -3.50 -6.89 4.23
N ALA A 52 -3.19 -7.03 5.51
CA ALA A 52 -4.17 -6.99 6.57
C ALA A 52 -4.49 -5.52 6.90
N ILE A 53 -5.66 -5.08 6.54
CA ILE A 53 -6.15 -3.72 6.76
C ILE A 53 -6.86 -3.67 8.11
N ASN A 54 -6.25 -2.97 9.06
CA ASN A 54 -6.82 -2.76 10.38
C ASN A 54 -7.83 -1.60 10.39
N ALA A 55 -8.56 -1.44 11.49
CA ALA A 55 -9.59 -0.41 11.64
C ALA A 55 -9.07 1.04 11.42
N ALA A 56 -7.80 1.33 11.73
CA ALA A 56 -7.24 2.66 11.48
C ALA A 56 -7.02 2.92 9.99
N SER A 57 -6.47 1.93 9.27
CA SER A 57 -6.27 1.99 7.83
C SER A 57 -7.61 2.00 7.08
N GLU A 58 -8.60 1.25 7.53
CA GLU A 58 -9.96 1.27 7.00
C GLU A 58 -10.60 2.66 7.13
N LYS A 59 -10.48 3.29 8.31
CA LYS A 59 -10.94 4.67 8.52
C LYS A 59 -10.23 5.67 7.60
N LEU A 60 -8.94 5.51 7.38
CA LEU A 60 -8.20 6.34 6.44
C LEU A 60 -8.73 6.15 5.02
N LEU A 61 -8.81 4.93 4.52
CA LEU A 61 -9.30 4.62 3.17
C LEU A 61 -10.76 5.07 2.96
N THR A 62 -11.58 5.01 4.03
CA THR A 62 -12.95 5.55 4.03
C THR A 62 -12.95 7.07 3.87
N ARG A 63 -12.09 7.80 4.61
CA ARG A 63 -11.95 9.26 4.47
C ARG A 63 -11.43 9.68 3.10
N LEU A 64 -10.55 8.88 2.51
CA LEU A 64 -10.08 9.08 1.14
C LEU A 64 -11.17 8.77 0.08
N GLY A 65 -12.30 8.18 0.48
CA GLY A 65 -13.42 7.86 -0.39
C GLY A 65 -13.19 6.67 -1.31
N VAL A 66 -12.28 5.73 -0.93
CA VAL A 66 -11.94 4.55 -1.74
C VAL A 66 -12.37 3.22 -1.12
N TRP A 67 -12.80 3.22 0.15
CA TRP A 67 -13.07 1.98 0.88
C TRP A 67 -14.22 1.17 0.28
N GLN A 68 -15.29 1.83 -0.18
CA GLN A 68 -16.41 1.13 -0.82
C GLN A 68 -16.03 0.50 -2.16
N ASP A 69 -15.17 1.15 -2.95
CA ASP A 69 -14.65 0.57 -4.18
C ASP A 69 -13.79 -0.68 -3.89
N ILE A 70 -12.97 -0.63 -2.84
CA ILE A 70 -12.17 -1.79 -2.37
C ILE A 70 -13.09 -2.95 -1.98
N LEU A 71 -14.10 -2.70 -1.14
CA LEU A 71 -15.06 -3.73 -0.70
C LEU A 71 -15.84 -4.35 -1.86
N SER A 72 -16.26 -3.53 -2.83
CA SER A 72 -17.04 -4.00 -3.98
C SER A 72 -16.23 -4.89 -4.92
N ARG A 73 -14.89 -4.83 -4.86
CA ARG A 73 -14.01 -5.64 -5.70
C ARG A 73 -13.71 -6.98 -5.03
N ARG A 74 -12.83 -6.93 -4.04
CA ARG A 74 -12.40 -8.14 -3.31
C ARG A 74 -11.75 -7.73 -1.98
N ALA A 75 -12.43 -8.05 -0.87
CA ALA A 75 -11.90 -7.87 0.46
C ALA A 75 -12.51 -8.93 1.37
N CYS A 76 -11.69 -9.69 2.07
CA CYS A 76 -12.14 -10.69 3.01
C CYS A 76 -12.12 -10.13 4.43
N CYS A 77 -13.28 -9.94 5.03
CA CYS A 77 -13.42 -9.60 6.44
C CYS A 77 -12.96 -10.76 7.31
N TYR A 78 -12.22 -10.50 8.39
CA TYR A 78 -11.89 -11.50 9.38
C TYR A 78 -12.29 -11.07 10.78
N HIS A 79 -12.82 -12.04 11.55
CA HIS A 79 -13.41 -11.86 12.86
C HIS A 79 -12.55 -12.42 13.98
N GLY A 80 -11.62 -13.30 13.65
CA GLY A 80 -10.76 -13.97 14.60
C GLY A 80 -9.30 -14.03 14.16
N MET A 81 -8.43 -14.13 15.16
CA MET A 81 -7.02 -14.43 14.96
C MET A 81 -6.59 -15.45 16.00
N GLU A 82 -5.98 -16.54 15.55
CA GLU A 82 -5.45 -17.60 16.38
C GLU A 82 -3.96 -17.73 16.18
N VAL A 83 -3.21 -17.70 17.27
CA VAL A 83 -1.75 -17.81 17.27
C VAL A 83 -1.35 -18.85 18.30
N TRP A 84 -0.56 -19.85 17.88
CA TRP A 84 -0.10 -20.88 18.80
C TRP A 84 1.34 -21.31 18.51
N ASP A 85 1.92 -21.95 19.47
CA ASP A 85 3.21 -22.60 19.38
C ASP A 85 2.98 -24.10 19.22
N LYS A 86 3.60 -24.72 18.20
CA LYS A 86 3.43 -26.14 17.88
C LYS A 86 3.99 -27.06 18.97
N ASP A 87 5.08 -26.63 19.61
CA ASP A 87 5.89 -27.45 20.51
C ASP A 87 5.61 -27.15 21.98
N SER A 88 4.65 -26.24 22.29
CA SER A 88 4.26 -25.87 23.63
C SER A 88 2.74 -25.71 23.78
N PHE A 89 2.27 -25.35 24.98
CA PHE A 89 0.86 -25.04 25.25
C PHE A 89 0.50 -23.57 25.00
N GLY A 90 1.43 -22.79 24.44
CA GLY A 90 1.21 -21.36 24.17
C GLY A 90 0.14 -21.16 23.10
N HIS A 91 -0.96 -20.54 23.47
CA HIS A 91 -2.06 -20.20 22.57
C HIS A 91 -2.63 -18.84 22.92
N ILE A 92 -2.84 -17.99 21.90
CA ILE A 92 -3.49 -16.68 22.05
C ILE A 92 -4.59 -16.61 21.00
N SER A 93 -5.77 -16.19 21.41
CA SER A 93 -6.91 -15.95 20.55
C SER A 93 -7.42 -14.54 20.71
N PHE A 94 -7.75 -13.92 19.59
CA PHE A 94 -8.41 -12.61 19.53
C PHE A 94 -9.69 -12.78 18.72
N ASP A 95 -10.77 -12.18 19.20
CA ASP A 95 -12.03 -12.09 18.47
C ASP A 95 -12.60 -10.66 18.55
N ASP A 96 -13.39 -10.30 17.56
CA ASP A 96 -13.98 -8.98 17.46
C ASP A 96 -14.98 -8.68 18.58
N GLN A 97 -15.74 -9.70 19.04
CA GLN A 97 -16.78 -9.53 20.07
C GLN A 97 -16.16 -9.20 21.42
N SER A 98 -15.11 -9.92 21.83
CA SER A 98 -14.40 -9.64 23.07
C SER A 98 -13.76 -8.25 23.09
N MET A 99 -13.39 -7.73 21.92
CA MET A 99 -12.79 -6.40 21.75
C MET A 99 -13.82 -5.29 21.50
N GLY A 100 -15.12 -5.61 21.34
CA GLY A 100 -16.17 -4.65 21.07
C GLY A 100 -16.13 -4.06 19.66
N TYR A 101 -15.58 -4.78 18.70
CA TYR A 101 -15.55 -4.40 17.28
C TYR A 101 -16.52 -5.24 16.47
N SER A 102 -16.89 -4.78 15.28
CA SER A 102 -17.67 -5.54 14.31
C SER A 102 -16.85 -6.55 13.52
N HIS A 103 -15.54 -6.36 13.50
CA HIS A 103 -14.54 -7.20 12.83
C HIS A 103 -13.14 -6.78 13.27
N LEU A 104 -12.14 -7.62 13.11
CA LEU A 104 -10.75 -7.29 13.41
C LEU A 104 -10.07 -6.53 12.26
N GLY A 105 -10.48 -6.79 11.03
CA GLY A 105 -9.97 -6.13 9.84
C GLY A 105 -10.38 -6.85 8.55
N HIS A 106 -9.68 -6.51 7.48
CA HIS A 106 -9.89 -7.12 6.16
C HIS A 106 -8.55 -7.55 5.55
N ILE A 107 -8.53 -8.71 4.93
CA ILE A 107 -7.42 -9.11 4.07
C ILE A 107 -7.77 -8.64 2.65
N VAL A 108 -6.91 -7.80 2.09
CA VAL A 108 -7.14 -7.16 0.78
C VAL A 108 -5.89 -7.30 -0.09
N GLU A 109 -6.07 -7.62 -1.35
CA GLU A 109 -4.97 -7.61 -2.32
C GLU A 109 -4.42 -6.20 -2.52
N ASN A 110 -3.09 -6.07 -2.54
CA ASN A 110 -2.43 -4.77 -2.70
C ASN A 110 -2.83 -4.08 -4.02
N SER A 111 -3.05 -4.86 -5.07
CA SER A 111 -3.53 -4.36 -6.36
C SER A 111 -4.93 -3.74 -6.29
N VAL A 112 -5.83 -4.29 -5.47
CA VAL A 112 -7.19 -3.74 -5.28
C VAL A 112 -7.12 -2.37 -4.62
N ILE A 113 -6.32 -2.24 -3.56
CA ILE A 113 -6.11 -0.95 -2.86
C ILE A 113 -5.45 0.06 -3.80
N HIS A 114 -4.41 -0.37 -4.50
CA HIS A 114 -3.68 0.48 -5.44
C HIS A 114 -4.59 1.00 -6.56
N TYR A 115 -5.37 0.12 -7.17
CA TYR A 115 -6.27 0.48 -8.26
C TYR A 115 -7.39 1.43 -7.81
N ALA A 116 -7.97 1.22 -6.62
CA ALA A 116 -8.98 2.12 -6.06
C ALA A 116 -8.42 3.53 -5.83
N LEU A 117 -7.23 3.63 -5.24
CA LEU A 117 -6.55 4.91 -5.01
C LEU A 117 -6.14 5.58 -6.33
N TRP A 118 -5.66 4.82 -7.30
CA TRP A 118 -5.31 5.33 -8.63
C TRP A 118 -6.51 5.95 -9.34
N ASN A 119 -7.63 5.23 -9.36
CA ASN A 119 -8.86 5.73 -9.97
C ASN A 119 -9.39 6.98 -9.24
N LYS A 120 -9.25 7.04 -7.92
CA LYS A 120 -9.61 8.21 -7.14
C LYS A 120 -8.74 9.42 -7.52
N ALA A 121 -7.43 9.21 -7.64
CA ALA A 121 -6.51 10.27 -8.04
C ALA A 121 -6.77 10.76 -9.47
N LEU A 122 -7.10 9.87 -10.41
CA LEU A 122 -7.48 10.23 -11.79
C LEU A 122 -8.71 11.14 -11.88
N GLN A 123 -9.62 11.04 -10.93
CA GLN A 123 -10.85 11.85 -10.90
C GLN A 123 -10.64 13.24 -10.30
N SER A 124 -9.47 13.52 -9.74
CA SER A 124 -9.16 14.78 -9.06
C SER A 124 -8.59 15.80 -10.03
N SER A 125 -9.11 17.02 -9.98
CA SER A 125 -8.54 18.17 -10.70
C SER A 125 -7.24 18.69 -10.08
N ASP A 126 -6.99 18.37 -8.81
CA ASP A 126 -5.84 18.87 -8.05
C ASP A 126 -4.61 17.96 -8.19
N ILE A 127 -4.82 16.74 -8.71
CA ILE A 127 -3.78 15.71 -8.85
C ILE A 127 -3.49 15.47 -10.32
N THR A 128 -2.23 15.62 -10.69
CA THR A 128 -1.72 15.22 -12.00
C THR A 128 -0.94 13.91 -11.86
N LEU A 129 -1.43 12.85 -12.48
CA LEU A 129 -0.69 11.58 -12.56
C LEU A 129 0.23 11.61 -13.77
N LEU A 130 1.52 11.58 -13.53
CA LEU A 130 2.57 11.47 -14.54
C LEU A 130 3.02 9.99 -14.58
N ALA A 131 2.45 9.24 -15.50
CA ALA A 131 2.76 7.82 -15.69
C ALA A 131 2.57 7.44 -17.19
N PRO A 132 3.57 6.80 -17.80
CA PRO A 132 4.86 6.43 -17.24
C PRO A 132 5.79 7.64 -17.09
N ALA A 133 6.41 7.80 -15.92
CA ALA A 133 7.40 8.85 -15.66
C ALA A 133 8.52 8.29 -14.80
N GLU A 134 9.75 8.50 -15.24
CA GLU A 134 10.93 8.04 -14.53
C GLU A 134 11.88 9.20 -14.27
N LEU A 135 12.25 9.40 -13.00
CA LEU A 135 13.19 10.43 -12.61
C LEU A 135 14.60 10.11 -13.08
N GLN A 136 15.26 11.12 -13.62
CA GLN A 136 16.66 11.10 -13.99
C GLN A 136 17.52 11.88 -13.01
N GLN A 137 17.06 13.08 -12.62
CA GLN A 137 17.83 13.97 -11.77
C GLN A 137 16.92 14.74 -10.80
N VAL A 138 17.45 15.05 -9.65
CA VAL A 138 16.89 16.01 -8.70
C VAL A 138 17.94 17.06 -8.37
N ALA A 139 17.55 18.33 -8.36
CA ALA A 139 18.38 19.44 -7.93
C ALA A 139 17.64 20.22 -6.83
N TRP A 140 18.25 20.28 -5.66
CA TRP A 140 17.68 20.94 -4.49
C TRP A 140 17.97 22.43 -4.56
N GLY A 141 16.95 23.27 -4.57
CA GLY A 141 17.04 24.72 -4.47
C GLY A 141 16.54 25.23 -3.11
N GLU A 142 16.72 26.50 -2.85
CA GLU A 142 16.31 27.10 -1.57
C GLU A 142 14.78 27.13 -1.39
N ASN A 143 14.03 27.40 -2.45
CA ASN A 143 12.57 27.56 -2.40
C ASN A 143 11.83 26.47 -3.17
N GLU A 144 12.48 25.84 -4.14
CA GLU A 144 11.88 24.83 -5.02
C GLU A 144 12.92 23.74 -5.34
N THR A 145 12.42 22.55 -5.57
CA THR A 145 13.21 21.42 -6.05
C THR A 145 12.91 21.20 -7.54
N PHE A 146 13.95 21.00 -8.31
CA PHE A 146 13.87 20.73 -9.75
C PHE A 146 13.98 19.22 -10.00
N LEU A 147 12.99 18.67 -10.66
CA LEU A 147 12.92 17.26 -11.04
C LEU A 147 13.02 17.15 -12.56
N THR A 148 14.00 16.39 -13.06
CA THR A 148 14.15 16.10 -14.47
C THR A 148 13.78 14.65 -14.72
N LEU A 149 12.91 14.41 -15.68
CA LEU A 149 12.49 13.07 -16.10
C LEU A 149 13.40 12.55 -17.23
N LYS A 150 13.41 11.24 -17.44
CA LYS A 150 14.21 10.61 -18.50
C LYS A 150 13.80 11.02 -19.92
N ASP A 151 12.57 11.45 -20.12
CA ASP A 151 12.07 11.99 -21.40
C ASP A 151 12.51 13.43 -21.67
N GLY A 152 13.27 14.04 -20.76
CA GLY A 152 13.74 15.42 -20.80
C GLY A 152 12.73 16.44 -20.27
N SER A 153 11.54 16.05 -19.86
CA SER A 153 10.59 16.96 -19.24
C SER A 153 11.05 17.37 -17.83
N MET A 154 10.61 18.56 -17.42
CA MET A 154 11.03 19.16 -16.14
C MET A 154 9.82 19.58 -15.31
N LEU A 155 9.89 19.32 -14.02
CA LEU A 155 8.92 19.68 -13.01
C LEU A 155 9.61 20.45 -11.87
N THR A 156 8.98 21.51 -11.35
CA THR A 156 9.39 22.14 -10.08
C THR A 156 8.35 21.89 -9.00
N ALA A 157 8.81 21.67 -7.77
CA ALA A 157 7.94 21.47 -6.62
C ALA A 157 8.51 22.15 -5.37
N ARG A 158 7.62 22.72 -4.54
CA ARG A 158 7.98 23.29 -3.24
C ARG A 158 8.28 22.21 -2.20
N LEU A 159 7.61 21.07 -2.32
CA LEU A 159 7.83 19.89 -1.49
C LEU A 159 7.92 18.65 -2.38
N VAL A 160 8.91 17.81 -2.11
CA VAL A 160 9.05 16.50 -2.75
C VAL A 160 8.90 15.40 -1.71
N ILE A 161 7.98 14.47 -1.95
CA ILE A 161 7.69 13.34 -1.06
C ILE A 161 8.19 12.05 -1.73
N GLY A 162 9.08 11.32 -1.05
CA GLY A 162 9.55 10.00 -1.49
C GLY A 162 8.59 8.90 -1.02
N ALA A 163 7.91 8.26 -1.96
CA ALA A 163 7.05 7.10 -1.77
C ALA A 163 7.40 5.96 -2.75
N ASP A 164 8.64 5.94 -3.21
CA ASP A 164 9.20 5.09 -4.26
C ASP A 164 9.74 3.74 -3.74
N GLY A 165 9.31 3.35 -2.52
CA GLY A 165 9.49 2.01 -1.97
C GLY A 165 10.79 1.80 -1.20
N ALA A 166 11.07 0.53 -0.88
CA ALA A 166 12.18 0.13 -0.01
C ALA A 166 13.55 0.55 -0.57
N ASN A 167 13.72 0.49 -1.88
CA ASN A 167 14.94 0.89 -2.58
C ASN A 167 14.87 2.33 -3.11
N SER A 168 14.25 3.23 -2.33
CA SER A 168 13.99 4.60 -2.73
C SER A 168 15.20 5.29 -3.36
N TRP A 169 15.05 5.67 -4.62
CA TRP A 169 16.01 6.47 -5.35
C TRP A 169 16.08 7.88 -4.78
N LEU A 170 14.90 8.44 -4.43
CA LEU A 170 14.84 9.80 -3.88
C LEU A 170 15.54 9.90 -2.52
N ARG A 171 15.34 8.92 -1.63
CA ARG A 171 16.06 8.86 -0.35
C ARG A 171 17.57 8.90 -0.55
N ASN A 172 18.09 8.12 -1.50
CA ASN A 172 19.53 8.09 -1.80
C ASN A 172 20.02 9.43 -2.35
N LYS A 173 19.20 10.13 -3.16
CA LYS A 173 19.55 11.46 -3.69
C LYS A 173 19.47 12.59 -2.67
N ALA A 174 18.70 12.38 -1.61
CA ALA A 174 18.58 13.30 -0.49
C ALA A 174 19.58 13.00 0.64
N ASP A 175 20.51 12.05 0.43
CA ASP A 175 21.51 11.61 1.41
C ASP A 175 20.89 11.20 2.77
N ILE A 176 19.65 10.70 2.75
CA ILE A 176 18.97 10.19 3.95
C ILE A 176 19.43 8.77 4.22
N PRO A 177 20.09 8.51 5.35
CA PRO A 177 20.66 7.21 5.66
C PRO A 177 19.58 6.16 5.88
N LEU A 178 19.90 4.89 5.59
CA LEU A 178 19.10 3.73 5.89
C LEU A 178 19.83 2.84 6.89
N THR A 179 19.21 2.57 8.02
CA THR A 179 19.65 1.51 8.93
C THR A 179 18.92 0.24 8.60
N PHE A 180 19.65 -0.82 8.30
CA PHE A 180 19.07 -2.12 8.01
C PHE A 180 19.94 -3.24 8.58
N TRP A 181 19.32 -4.39 8.82
CA TRP A 181 19.99 -5.65 9.12
C TRP A 181 19.23 -6.79 8.45
N ASP A 182 19.97 -7.81 8.08
CA ASP A 182 19.40 -9.01 7.46
C ASP A 182 19.06 -10.02 8.56
N TYR A 183 17.80 -10.47 8.57
CA TYR A 183 17.36 -11.55 9.47
C TYR A 183 17.82 -12.95 9.00
N GLN A 184 18.42 -13.04 7.82
CA GLN A 184 18.85 -14.32 7.18
C GLN A 184 17.70 -15.31 7.00
N HIS A 185 16.50 -14.79 6.78
CA HIS A 185 15.30 -15.56 6.53
C HIS A 185 14.66 -15.18 5.20
N HIS A 186 14.02 -16.16 4.59
CA HIS A 186 13.23 -15.97 3.38
C HIS A 186 11.78 -16.32 3.68
N ALA A 187 10.85 -15.51 3.18
CA ALA A 187 9.43 -15.79 3.26
C ALA A 187 8.95 -16.39 1.92
N LEU A 188 8.25 -17.51 2.00
CA LEU A 188 7.52 -18.09 0.88
C LEU A 188 6.07 -17.69 1.00
N VAL A 189 5.50 -17.18 -0.09
CA VAL A 189 4.08 -16.79 -0.14
C VAL A 189 3.40 -17.58 -1.24
N ALA A 190 2.26 -18.19 -0.92
CA ALA A 190 1.45 -18.93 -1.88
C ALA A 190 -0.05 -18.72 -1.61
N THR A 191 -0.86 -18.71 -2.67
CA THR A 191 -2.32 -18.82 -2.54
C THR A 191 -2.69 -20.28 -2.64
N ILE A 192 -3.41 -20.79 -1.64
CA ILE A 192 -3.87 -22.16 -1.58
C ILE A 192 -5.39 -22.22 -1.50
N ARG A 193 -5.96 -23.30 -1.98
CA ARG A 193 -7.36 -23.66 -1.75
C ARG A 193 -7.41 -24.77 -0.72
N THR A 194 -8.20 -24.57 0.32
CA THR A 194 -8.43 -25.55 1.38
C THR A 194 -9.73 -26.32 1.14
N GLU A 195 -9.84 -27.52 1.68
CA GLU A 195 -11.08 -28.33 1.66
C GLU A 195 -12.08 -27.74 2.65
N GLU A 196 -11.62 -27.32 3.81
CA GLU A 196 -12.43 -26.71 4.85
C GLU A 196 -12.46 -25.18 4.69
N PRO A 197 -13.56 -24.51 5.08
CA PRO A 197 -13.65 -23.06 5.07
C PRO A 197 -12.68 -22.45 6.08
N HIS A 198 -12.22 -21.25 5.80
CA HIS A 198 -11.30 -20.51 6.69
C HIS A 198 -12.00 -19.85 7.88
N ASP A 199 -13.36 -19.83 7.92
CA ASP A 199 -14.23 -19.30 8.98
C ASP A 199 -13.93 -17.81 9.33
N ALA A 200 -13.39 -17.07 8.39
CA ALA A 200 -12.96 -15.68 8.59
C ALA A 200 -11.97 -15.51 9.77
N VAL A 201 -11.09 -16.50 9.97
CA VAL A 201 -10.07 -16.50 11.02
C VAL A 201 -8.67 -16.50 10.39
N ALA A 202 -7.84 -15.54 10.78
CA ALA A 202 -6.42 -15.54 10.48
C ALA A 202 -5.71 -16.47 11.47
N ARG A 203 -4.82 -17.34 10.98
CA ARG A 203 -4.14 -18.35 11.81
C ARG A 203 -2.63 -18.25 11.65
N GLN A 204 -1.91 -18.38 12.76
CA GLN A 204 -0.46 -18.39 12.75
C GLN A 204 0.08 -19.43 13.73
N VAL A 205 1.03 -20.24 13.26
CA VAL A 205 1.72 -21.21 14.10
C VAL A 205 3.21 -20.96 14.06
N PHE A 206 3.81 -20.92 15.24
CA PHE A 206 5.25 -20.94 15.45
C PHE A 206 5.72 -22.39 15.57
N HIS A 207 6.81 -22.73 14.91
CA HIS A 207 7.47 -24.03 15.04
C HIS A 207 9.00 -23.86 14.93
N GLY A 208 9.76 -24.86 15.32
CA GLY A 208 11.22 -24.77 15.42
C GLY A 208 11.95 -24.36 14.13
N GLU A 209 11.35 -24.57 12.96
CA GLU A 209 11.92 -24.22 11.66
C GLU A 209 11.40 -22.88 11.09
N GLY A 210 10.43 -22.23 11.76
CA GLY A 210 9.89 -20.96 11.29
C GLY A 210 8.46 -20.67 11.70
N ILE A 211 7.79 -19.86 10.89
CA ILE A 211 6.42 -19.40 11.13
C ILE A 211 5.58 -19.74 9.90
N LEU A 212 4.41 -20.34 10.12
CA LEU A 212 3.41 -20.56 9.09
C LEU A 212 2.18 -19.70 9.41
N ALA A 213 1.74 -18.88 8.46
CA ALA A 213 0.56 -18.02 8.61
C ALA A 213 -0.43 -18.30 7.48
N PHE A 214 -1.71 -18.38 7.84
CA PHE A 214 -2.83 -18.45 6.91
C PHE A 214 -3.69 -17.21 7.05
N LEU A 215 -3.91 -16.54 5.93
CA LEU A 215 -4.76 -15.35 5.85
C LEU A 215 -6.01 -15.70 5.04
N PRO A 216 -7.23 -15.42 5.56
CA PRO A 216 -8.46 -15.69 4.82
C PRO A 216 -8.56 -14.79 3.58
N LEU A 217 -8.85 -15.40 2.43
CA LEU A 217 -9.13 -14.72 1.17
C LEU A 217 -10.54 -15.04 0.71
N SER A 218 -11.16 -14.11 -0.04
CA SER A 218 -12.49 -14.28 -0.65
C SER A 218 -12.43 -15.07 -1.96
#